data_92d15079081a5c8312d0d8c96d56cb0d
#
_entry.id   92d15079081a5c8312d0d8c96d56cb0d
#
_cell.length_a   1.000
_cell.length_b   1.000
_cell.length_c   1.000
_cell.angle_alpha   90.00
_cell.angle_beta   90.00
_cell.angle_gamma   90.00
#
_symmetry.space_group_name_H-M   'P 1'
#
loop_
_entity.id
_entity.type
_entity.pdbx_description
1 polymer ?
#
loop_
_entity_poly.entity_id
_entity_poly.type
_entity_poly.pdbx_seq_one_letter_code
_entity_poly.pdbx_strand_id
1 'polypeptide(L)'
;MLWGSVSGGGETRVLPDGCLDLLWSSRSGLLVAGPDRTAHLSRSAPGDRWIGLRLPPGTGPAVFGVPAEELRDRRVPLADLWGRAAAEVTERVEAALAAPGAGSAAAVLTRVARDRLRAAGGPDPVGARVAARLAAGATVAATAAEVGLGARALHRRSLTLFGYGPKTLARILRMRRALDLARAGAPLAEVAARSGYADQAHLTREVRELAGLPPSRLLAPATA
;
A
#
# COMPACT_ATOMS: atom_id res chain seq x y z
N MET A 1 -5.11 -7.71 -2.16
CA MET A 1 -6.45 -7.29 -2.64
C MET A 1 -6.34 -6.89 -4.10
N LEU A 2 -7.26 -7.35 -4.93
CA LEU A 2 -7.32 -7.03 -6.36
C LEU A 2 -8.35 -5.92 -6.60
N TRP A 3 -8.06 -5.00 -7.52
CA TRP A 3 -8.96 -3.92 -7.92
C TRP A 3 -8.75 -3.54 -9.38
N GLY A 4 -9.76 -2.94 -9.98
CA GLY A 4 -9.68 -2.37 -11.32
C GLY A 4 -10.52 -1.10 -11.40
N SER A 5 -10.12 -0.17 -12.26
CA SER A 5 -10.85 1.07 -12.50
C SER A 5 -10.66 1.59 -13.91
N VAL A 6 -11.64 2.36 -14.36
CA VAL A 6 -11.52 3.22 -15.54
C VAL A 6 -11.59 4.65 -15.04
N SER A 7 -10.60 5.45 -15.41
CA SER A 7 -10.50 6.83 -14.95
C SER A 7 -11.52 7.73 -15.65
N GLY A 8 -12.21 8.55 -14.87
CA GLY A 8 -12.96 9.70 -15.40
C GLY A 8 -12.09 10.90 -15.78
N GLY A 9 -10.79 10.79 -15.58
CA GLY A 9 -9.82 11.87 -15.73
C GLY A 9 -9.59 12.64 -14.42
N GLY A 10 -8.50 13.41 -14.40
CA GLY A 10 -8.16 14.27 -13.27
C GLY A 10 -7.15 13.67 -12.30
N GLU A 11 -7.18 14.15 -11.06
CA GLU A 11 -6.24 13.81 -10.01
C GLU A 11 -6.91 12.92 -8.95
N THR A 12 -6.30 11.78 -8.67
CA THR A 12 -6.71 10.84 -7.61
C THR A 12 -5.68 10.86 -6.49
N ARG A 13 -6.14 11.00 -5.25
CA ARG A 13 -5.30 10.97 -4.05
C ARG A 13 -5.22 9.55 -3.50
N VAL A 14 -4.04 8.95 -3.59
CA VAL A 14 -3.75 7.64 -3.02
C VAL A 14 -3.14 7.84 -1.64
N LEU A 15 -3.82 7.38 -0.60
CA LEU A 15 -3.36 7.53 0.79
C LEU A 15 -2.36 6.43 1.16
N PRO A 16 -1.34 6.75 1.97
CA PRO A 16 -0.40 5.75 2.46
C PRO A 16 -1.13 4.71 3.32
N ASP A 17 -0.77 3.44 3.16
CA ASP A 17 -1.38 2.30 3.87
C ASP A 17 -0.39 1.18 4.23
N GLY A 18 0.89 1.38 3.90
CA GLY A 18 1.95 0.41 4.15
C GLY A 18 2.07 -0.68 3.09
N CYS A 19 1.24 -0.64 2.07
CA CYS A 19 1.22 -1.62 0.99
C CYS A 19 2.17 -1.25 -0.15
N LEU A 20 2.52 -2.27 -0.95
CA LEU A 20 3.06 -2.10 -2.29
C LEU A 20 2.02 -2.62 -3.28
N ASP A 21 1.95 -2.03 -4.45
CA ASP A 21 1.03 -2.47 -5.50
C ASP A 21 1.80 -2.92 -6.75
N LEU A 22 1.41 -4.06 -7.34
CA LEU A 22 1.73 -4.41 -8.71
C LEU A 22 0.59 -3.91 -9.60
N LEU A 23 0.90 -2.97 -10.49
CA LEU A 23 -0.09 -2.25 -11.29
C LEU A 23 0.13 -2.53 -12.77
N TRP A 24 -0.97 -2.58 -13.51
CA TRP A 24 -0.99 -2.39 -14.94
C TRP A 24 -1.85 -1.16 -15.28
N SER A 25 -1.36 -0.34 -16.19
CA SER A 25 -2.14 0.75 -16.76
C SER A 25 -2.10 0.72 -18.29
N SER A 26 -3.19 1.17 -18.92
CA SER A 26 -3.26 1.25 -20.38
C SER A 26 -2.24 2.23 -21.00
N ARG A 27 -1.69 3.13 -20.19
CA ARG A 27 -0.71 4.13 -20.61
C ARG A 27 0.73 3.72 -20.36
N SER A 28 1.01 3.13 -19.19
CA SER A 28 2.39 2.91 -18.72
C SER A 28 2.76 1.43 -18.63
N GLY A 29 1.86 0.50 -18.98
CA GLY A 29 2.09 -0.93 -18.84
C GLY A 29 2.20 -1.35 -17.37
N LEU A 30 3.09 -2.30 -17.10
CA LEU A 30 3.33 -2.84 -15.76
C LEU A 30 4.28 -1.98 -14.95
N LEU A 31 3.88 -1.62 -13.75
CA LEU A 31 4.69 -0.86 -12.79
C LEU A 31 4.47 -1.33 -11.36
N VAL A 32 5.40 -1.01 -10.49
CA VAL A 32 5.33 -1.21 -9.04
C VAL A 32 5.16 0.15 -8.37
N ALA A 33 4.09 0.29 -7.57
CA ALA A 33 3.95 1.41 -6.66
C ALA A 33 4.53 1.01 -5.31
N GLY A 34 5.54 1.73 -4.86
CA GLY A 34 6.19 1.53 -3.58
C GLY A 34 5.34 2.04 -2.42
N PRO A 35 5.79 1.80 -1.19
CA PRO A 35 5.08 2.24 -0.01
C PRO A 35 5.27 3.75 0.16
N ASP A 36 4.19 4.49 0.12
CA ASP A 36 4.23 5.95 0.28
C ASP A 36 4.27 6.34 1.76
N ARG A 37 5.03 7.39 2.09
CA ARG A 37 5.05 8.01 3.43
C ARG A 37 3.92 9.02 3.59
N THR A 38 3.52 9.65 2.50
CA THR A 38 2.44 10.64 2.43
C THR A 38 1.57 10.37 1.21
N ALA A 39 0.46 11.07 1.08
CA ALA A 39 -0.43 10.89 -0.05
C ALA A 39 0.28 11.14 -1.39
N HIS A 40 0.10 10.21 -2.32
CA HIS A 40 0.51 10.34 -3.71
C HIS A 40 -0.63 10.87 -4.56
N LEU A 41 -0.37 11.88 -5.39
CA LEU A 41 -1.34 12.42 -6.35
C LEU A 41 -1.09 11.79 -7.72
N SER A 42 -1.98 10.88 -8.10
CA SER A 42 -1.94 10.21 -9.41
C SER A 42 -2.80 10.98 -10.41
N ARG A 43 -2.26 11.27 -11.58
CA ARG A 43 -3.01 11.91 -12.67
C ARG A 43 -3.29 10.91 -13.78
N SER A 44 -4.54 10.86 -14.21
CA SER A 44 -4.99 9.98 -15.28
C SER A 44 -5.84 10.75 -16.28
N ALA A 45 -5.78 10.38 -17.55
CA ALA A 45 -6.70 10.90 -18.56
C ALA A 45 -8.05 10.15 -18.48
N PRO A 46 -9.13 10.76 -19.00
CA PRO A 46 -10.39 10.05 -19.16
C PRO A 46 -10.18 8.78 -20.00
N GLY A 47 -10.74 7.66 -19.54
CA GLY A 47 -10.62 6.38 -20.22
C GLY A 47 -9.34 5.57 -19.89
N ASP A 48 -8.36 6.13 -19.15
CA ASP A 48 -7.23 5.34 -18.68
C ASP A 48 -7.71 4.17 -17.80
N ARG A 49 -7.28 2.95 -18.15
CA ARG A 49 -7.64 1.74 -17.43
C ARG A 49 -6.51 1.33 -16.50
N TRP A 50 -6.89 0.92 -15.31
CA TRP A 50 -5.98 0.46 -14.26
C TRP A 50 -6.42 -0.90 -13.73
N ILE A 51 -5.45 -1.79 -13.50
CA ILE A 51 -5.62 -3.04 -12.76
C ILE A 51 -4.52 -3.09 -11.72
N GLY A 52 -4.87 -3.30 -10.45
CA GLY A 52 -3.92 -3.32 -9.36
C GLY A 52 -4.06 -4.55 -8.46
N LEU A 53 -2.93 -5.15 -8.14
CA LEU A 53 -2.81 -6.14 -7.08
C LEU A 53 -2.09 -5.51 -5.90
N ARG A 54 -2.84 -5.20 -4.84
CA ARG A 54 -2.32 -4.69 -3.58
C ARG A 54 -1.75 -5.81 -2.73
N LEU A 55 -0.50 -5.69 -2.36
CA LEU A 55 0.21 -6.60 -1.47
C LEU A 55 0.17 -6.05 -0.05
N PRO A 56 -0.21 -6.87 0.95
CA PRO A 56 -0.20 -6.45 2.35
C PRO A 56 1.17 -5.93 2.80
N PRO A 57 1.23 -5.09 3.85
CA PRO A 57 2.48 -4.58 4.39
C PRO A 57 3.47 -5.72 4.70
N GLY A 58 4.71 -5.56 4.25
CA GLY A 58 5.78 -6.53 4.44
C GLY A 58 5.83 -7.69 3.42
N THR A 59 4.86 -7.78 2.49
CA THR A 59 4.82 -8.85 1.47
C THR A 59 5.59 -8.48 0.19
N GLY A 60 5.65 -7.19 -0.13
CA GLY A 60 6.23 -6.71 -1.39
C GLY A 60 7.65 -7.17 -1.66
N PRO A 61 8.60 -7.09 -0.72
CA PRO A 61 9.98 -7.52 -0.94
C PRO A 61 10.12 -8.96 -1.40
N ALA A 62 9.32 -9.88 -0.86
CA ALA A 62 9.32 -11.28 -1.27
C ALA A 62 8.78 -11.47 -2.72
N VAL A 63 7.91 -10.58 -3.19
CA VAL A 63 7.38 -10.61 -4.55
C VAL A 63 8.32 -9.92 -5.52
N PHE A 64 8.79 -8.71 -5.19
CA PHE A 64 9.57 -7.90 -6.12
C PHE A 64 11.07 -8.22 -6.13
N GLY A 65 11.59 -8.86 -5.08
CA GLY A 65 13.00 -9.26 -4.97
C GLY A 65 13.94 -8.12 -4.54
N VAL A 66 13.40 -7.00 -4.08
CA VAL A 66 14.16 -5.84 -3.60
C VAL A 66 13.60 -5.33 -2.27
N PRO A 67 14.43 -4.73 -1.40
CA PRO A 67 13.95 -4.08 -0.17
C PRO A 67 12.91 -3.00 -0.46
N ALA A 68 11.88 -2.90 0.40
CA ALA A 68 10.81 -1.91 0.22
C ALA A 68 11.33 -0.46 0.28
N GLU A 69 12.44 -0.20 0.98
CA GLU A 69 13.05 1.12 1.06
C GLU A 69 13.60 1.63 -0.29
N GLU A 70 13.97 0.74 -1.20
CA GLU A 70 14.39 1.10 -2.56
C GLU A 70 13.22 1.57 -3.43
N LEU A 71 12.01 1.15 -3.10
CA LEU A 71 10.78 1.48 -3.80
C LEU A 71 9.98 2.60 -3.10
N ARG A 72 10.41 3.06 -1.94
CA ARG A 72 9.69 4.05 -1.13
C ARG A 72 9.44 5.35 -1.88
N ASP A 73 8.18 5.81 -1.87
CA ASP A 73 7.71 7.02 -2.55
C ASP A 73 7.97 7.01 -4.08
N ARG A 74 8.08 5.82 -4.69
CA ARG A 74 8.43 5.66 -6.11
C ARG A 74 7.37 4.86 -6.87
N ARG A 75 7.33 5.12 -8.18
CA ARG A 75 6.63 4.31 -9.19
C ARG A 75 7.70 3.83 -10.17
N VAL A 76 7.91 2.54 -10.22
CA VAL A 76 9.03 1.94 -10.94
C VAL A 76 8.47 1.00 -12.01
N PRO A 77 8.86 1.11 -13.29
CA PRO A 77 8.52 0.12 -14.31
C PRO A 77 8.92 -1.28 -13.85
N LEU A 78 8.05 -2.28 -14.03
CA LEU A 78 8.37 -3.65 -13.62
C LEU A 78 9.61 -4.20 -14.32
N ALA A 79 9.88 -3.71 -15.54
CA ALA A 79 11.07 -4.06 -16.32
C ALA A 79 12.38 -3.69 -15.61
N ASP A 80 12.41 -2.60 -14.85
CA ASP A 80 13.59 -2.17 -14.11
C ASP A 80 13.93 -3.10 -12.94
N LEU A 81 12.93 -3.86 -12.45
CA LEU A 81 13.10 -4.80 -11.34
C LEU A 81 13.32 -6.24 -11.82
N TRP A 82 12.63 -6.67 -12.88
CA TRP A 82 12.61 -8.06 -13.32
C TRP A 82 13.23 -8.30 -14.70
N GLY A 83 13.66 -7.24 -15.39
CA GLY A 83 14.26 -7.36 -16.71
C GLY A 83 13.41 -8.17 -17.67
N ARG A 84 13.99 -9.21 -18.28
CA ARG A 84 13.31 -10.08 -19.24
C ARG A 84 12.04 -10.74 -18.70
N ALA A 85 12.02 -11.12 -17.42
CA ALA A 85 10.82 -11.73 -16.82
C ALA A 85 9.61 -10.79 -16.80
N ALA A 86 9.82 -9.47 -16.78
CA ALA A 86 8.74 -8.50 -16.90
C ALA A 86 8.09 -8.53 -18.28
N ALA A 87 8.87 -8.73 -19.37
CA ALA A 87 8.32 -8.82 -20.73
C ALA A 87 7.36 -10.01 -20.85
N GLU A 88 7.72 -11.17 -20.33
CA GLU A 88 6.86 -12.37 -20.32
C GLU A 88 5.52 -12.13 -19.57
N VAL A 89 5.57 -11.37 -18.47
CA VAL A 89 4.34 -10.98 -17.74
C VAL A 89 3.52 -9.99 -18.54
N THR A 90 4.16 -9.04 -19.20
CA THR A 90 3.48 -8.04 -20.05
C THR A 90 2.71 -8.73 -21.17
N GLU A 91 3.36 -9.63 -21.94
CA GLU A 91 2.72 -10.41 -22.99
C GLU A 91 1.49 -11.18 -22.50
N ARG A 92 1.60 -11.82 -21.35
CA ARG A 92 0.49 -12.56 -20.73
C ARG A 92 -0.67 -11.67 -20.31
N VAL A 93 -0.38 -10.47 -19.80
CA VAL A 93 -1.40 -9.48 -19.42
C VAL A 93 -2.08 -8.94 -20.68
N GLU A 94 -1.32 -8.59 -21.73
CA GLU A 94 -1.86 -8.10 -22.99
C GLU A 94 -2.73 -9.16 -23.69
N ALA A 95 -2.28 -10.40 -23.73
CA ALA A 95 -3.07 -11.51 -24.27
C ALA A 95 -4.40 -11.68 -23.49
N ALA A 96 -4.38 -11.59 -22.16
CA ALA A 96 -5.57 -11.68 -21.33
C ALA A 96 -6.54 -10.48 -21.52
N LEU A 97 -6.01 -9.32 -21.89
CA LEU A 97 -6.83 -8.14 -22.19
C LEU A 97 -7.45 -8.19 -23.59
N ALA A 98 -6.78 -8.86 -24.55
CA ALA A 98 -7.24 -8.99 -25.93
C ALA A 98 -8.29 -10.08 -26.14
N ALA A 99 -8.30 -11.11 -25.29
CA ALA A 99 -9.20 -12.29 -25.40
C ALA A 99 -10.18 -12.36 -24.23
N PRO A 100 -11.41 -11.83 -24.35
CA PRO A 100 -12.45 -11.98 -23.34
C PRO A 100 -12.73 -13.47 -23.10
N GLY A 101 -12.48 -13.97 -21.88
CA GLY A 101 -12.67 -15.38 -21.48
C GLY A 101 -11.39 -16.19 -21.24
N ALA A 102 -10.23 -15.73 -21.64
CA ALA A 102 -8.94 -16.42 -21.42
C ALA A 102 -8.31 -16.21 -20.02
N GLY A 103 -9.10 -15.83 -19.03
CA GLY A 103 -8.64 -15.41 -17.72
C GLY A 103 -8.39 -13.89 -17.69
N SER A 104 -8.71 -13.24 -16.58
CA SER A 104 -8.54 -11.80 -16.51
C SER A 104 -7.06 -11.43 -16.32
N ALA A 105 -6.64 -10.28 -16.82
CA ALA A 105 -5.32 -9.69 -16.55
C ALA A 105 -5.02 -9.67 -15.03
N ALA A 106 -6.04 -9.46 -14.24
CA ALA A 106 -6.03 -9.54 -12.79
C ALA A 106 -5.61 -10.93 -12.27
N ALA A 107 -6.08 -12.01 -12.91
CA ALA A 107 -5.68 -13.38 -12.58
C ALA A 107 -4.21 -13.62 -12.92
N VAL A 108 -3.70 -13.04 -14.01
CA VAL A 108 -2.28 -13.10 -14.38
C VAL A 108 -1.43 -12.46 -13.30
N LEU A 109 -1.74 -11.20 -12.89
CA LEU A 109 -1.00 -10.50 -11.83
C LEU A 109 -1.01 -11.28 -10.52
N THR A 110 -2.17 -11.83 -10.14
CA THR A 110 -2.32 -12.63 -8.92
C THR A 110 -1.47 -13.89 -8.97
N ARG A 111 -1.46 -14.61 -10.10
CA ARG A 111 -0.66 -15.83 -10.26
C ARG A 111 0.82 -15.52 -10.16
N VAL A 112 1.30 -14.53 -10.90
CA VAL A 112 2.70 -14.11 -10.90
C VAL A 112 3.17 -13.73 -9.49
N ALA A 113 2.41 -12.88 -8.79
CA ALA A 113 2.77 -12.49 -7.42
C ALA A 113 2.79 -13.70 -6.47
N ARG A 114 1.83 -14.62 -6.58
CA ARG A 114 1.77 -15.85 -5.79
C ARG A 114 2.97 -16.77 -6.05
N ASP A 115 3.33 -16.95 -7.31
CA ASP A 115 4.45 -17.83 -7.69
C ASP A 115 5.78 -17.26 -7.18
N ARG A 116 5.99 -15.96 -7.31
CA ARG A 116 7.18 -15.29 -6.75
C ARG A 116 7.21 -15.36 -5.22
N LEU A 117 6.07 -15.14 -4.57
CA LEU A 117 5.97 -15.25 -3.11
C LEU A 117 6.30 -16.66 -2.64
N ARG A 118 5.83 -17.71 -3.34
CA ARG A 118 6.17 -19.10 -3.04
C ARG A 118 7.66 -19.39 -3.24
N ALA A 119 8.23 -18.91 -4.34
CA ALA A 119 9.65 -19.06 -4.63
C ALA A 119 10.54 -18.39 -3.57
N ALA A 120 10.06 -17.30 -2.95
CA ALA A 120 10.73 -16.61 -1.83
C ALA A 120 10.50 -17.28 -0.46
N GLY A 121 9.79 -18.41 -0.38
CA GLY A 121 9.48 -19.10 0.88
C GLY A 121 8.29 -18.51 1.64
N GLY A 122 7.50 -17.65 1.03
CA GLY A 122 6.32 -17.00 1.64
C GLY A 122 6.61 -15.62 2.20
N PRO A 123 5.61 -15.00 2.86
CA PRO A 123 5.78 -13.70 3.50
C PRO A 123 6.64 -13.83 4.75
N ASP A 124 7.39 -12.77 5.07
CA ASP A 124 8.15 -12.70 6.32
C ASP A 124 7.22 -12.78 7.54
N PRO A 125 7.33 -13.82 8.39
CA PRO A 125 6.39 -14.01 9.51
C PRO A 125 6.53 -12.93 10.59
N VAL A 126 7.72 -12.39 10.80
CA VAL A 126 7.95 -11.29 11.74
C VAL A 126 7.33 -10.01 11.18
N GLY A 127 7.49 -9.75 9.87
CA GLY A 127 6.89 -8.60 9.22
C GLY A 127 5.36 -8.61 9.32
N ALA A 128 4.73 -9.74 9.03
CA ALA A 128 3.28 -9.89 9.16
C ALA A 128 2.80 -9.61 10.60
N ARG A 129 3.50 -10.14 11.61
CA ARG A 129 3.19 -9.89 13.03
C ARG A 129 3.37 -8.43 13.42
N VAL A 130 4.48 -7.80 13.02
CA VAL A 130 4.74 -6.37 13.28
C VAL A 130 3.63 -5.51 12.68
N ALA A 131 3.27 -5.71 11.43
CA ALA A 131 2.20 -4.96 10.76
C ALA A 131 0.86 -5.13 11.48
N ALA A 132 0.48 -6.36 11.84
CA ALA A 132 -0.77 -6.65 12.54
C ALA A 132 -0.82 -5.97 13.93
N ARG A 133 0.26 -6.04 14.71
CA ARG A 133 0.31 -5.41 16.03
C ARG A 133 0.21 -3.89 15.98
N LEU A 134 0.95 -3.26 15.05
CA LEU A 134 0.89 -1.82 14.87
C LEU A 134 -0.49 -1.37 14.33
N ALA A 135 -1.11 -2.14 13.44
CA ALA A 135 -2.47 -1.89 12.96
C ALA A 135 -3.50 -1.98 14.11
N ALA A 136 -3.31 -2.91 15.05
CA ALA A 136 -4.14 -3.01 16.24
C ALA A 136 -3.89 -1.90 17.29
N GLY A 137 -2.87 -1.03 17.06
CA GLY A 137 -2.55 0.11 17.94
C GLY A 137 -1.54 -0.20 19.03
N ALA A 138 -0.85 -1.34 18.97
CA ALA A 138 0.25 -1.62 19.88
C ALA A 138 1.39 -0.60 19.70
N THR A 139 2.09 -0.29 20.78
CA THR A 139 3.28 0.57 20.70
C THR A 139 4.41 -0.14 19.99
N VAL A 140 5.34 0.64 19.41
CA VAL A 140 6.55 0.09 18.77
C VAL A 140 7.38 -0.72 19.77
N ALA A 141 7.47 -0.26 21.03
CA ALA A 141 8.21 -0.96 22.08
C ALA A 141 7.56 -2.32 22.45
N ALA A 142 6.25 -2.35 22.64
CA ALA A 142 5.53 -3.59 22.92
C ALA A 142 5.62 -4.58 21.74
N THR A 143 5.51 -4.07 20.49
CA THR A 143 5.67 -4.88 19.28
C THR A 143 7.07 -5.46 19.18
N ALA A 144 8.11 -4.67 19.47
CA ALA A 144 9.51 -5.12 19.46
C ALA A 144 9.74 -6.26 20.47
N ALA A 145 9.25 -6.09 21.69
CA ALA A 145 9.34 -7.11 22.74
C ALA A 145 8.65 -8.41 22.34
N GLU A 146 7.44 -8.33 21.78
CA GLU A 146 6.66 -9.51 21.36
C GLU A 146 7.32 -10.30 20.24
N VAL A 147 7.98 -9.64 19.29
CA VAL A 147 8.69 -10.33 18.20
C VAL A 147 10.15 -10.66 18.54
N GLY A 148 10.59 -10.43 19.78
CA GLY A 148 11.93 -10.75 20.26
C GLY A 148 13.05 -9.91 19.59
N LEU A 149 12.74 -8.68 19.15
CA LEU A 149 13.70 -7.82 18.47
C LEU A 149 14.03 -6.57 19.30
N GLY A 150 15.31 -6.24 19.40
CA GLY A 150 15.73 -4.92 19.89
C GLY A 150 15.34 -3.79 18.93
N ALA A 151 15.26 -2.55 19.44
CA ALA A 151 14.81 -1.39 18.67
C ALA A 151 15.56 -1.17 17.34
N ARG A 152 16.90 -1.35 17.33
CA ARG A 152 17.71 -1.22 16.11
C ARG A 152 17.41 -2.32 15.08
N ALA A 153 17.25 -3.56 15.53
CA ALA A 153 16.94 -4.70 14.68
C ALA A 153 15.54 -4.56 14.07
N LEU A 154 14.53 -4.17 14.87
CA LEU A 154 13.19 -3.87 14.38
C LEU A 154 13.21 -2.73 13.37
N HIS A 155 14.00 -1.67 13.61
CA HIS A 155 14.09 -0.55 12.68
C HIS A 155 14.66 -0.98 11.32
N ARG A 156 15.79 -1.69 11.28
CA ARG A 156 16.39 -2.20 10.03
C ARG A 156 15.41 -3.12 9.28
N ARG A 157 14.81 -4.08 10.01
CA ARG A 157 13.84 -5.00 9.39
C ARG A 157 12.62 -4.27 8.85
N SER A 158 12.17 -3.21 9.53
CA SER A 158 11.06 -2.38 9.05
C SER A 158 11.40 -1.60 7.78
N LEU A 159 12.64 -1.09 7.63
CA LEU A 159 13.09 -0.46 6.39
C LEU A 159 13.00 -1.45 5.22
N THR A 160 13.57 -2.64 5.40
CA THR A 160 13.56 -3.69 4.38
C THR A 160 12.14 -4.12 3.99
N LEU A 161 11.24 -4.32 4.98
CA LEU A 161 9.91 -4.89 4.75
C LEU A 161 8.85 -3.87 4.37
N PHE A 162 8.92 -2.66 4.93
CA PHE A 162 7.86 -1.64 4.80
C PHE A 162 8.32 -0.35 4.13
N GLY A 163 9.62 -0.22 3.85
CA GLY A 163 10.21 0.99 3.26
C GLY A 163 10.49 2.11 4.25
N TYR A 164 10.05 2.00 5.50
CA TYR A 164 10.25 3.02 6.55
C TYR A 164 10.26 2.39 7.93
N GLY A 165 10.72 3.18 8.92
CA GLY A 165 10.81 2.71 10.30
C GLY A 165 9.45 2.41 10.93
N PRO A 166 9.41 1.63 12.02
CA PRO A 166 8.17 1.14 12.64
C PRO A 166 7.29 2.27 13.19
N LYS A 167 7.87 3.42 13.58
CA LYS A 167 7.09 4.60 14.01
C LYS A 167 6.26 5.19 12.87
N THR A 168 6.84 5.28 11.65
CA THR A 168 6.13 5.76 10.46
C THR A 168 5.02 4.81 10.08
N LEU A 169 5.28 3.50 10.06
CA LEU A 169 4.24 2.49 9.81
C LEU A 169 3.10 2.59 10.83
N ALA A 170 3.41 2.71 12.12
CA ALA A 170 2.40 2.86 13.17
C ALA A 170 1.51 4.10 12.95
N ARG A 171 2.10 5.24 12.57
CA ARG A 171 1.34 6.48 12.25
C ARG A 171 0.41 6.27 11.05
N ILE A 172 0.91 5.67 9.97
CA ILE A 172 0.13 5.38 8.77
C ILE A 172 -1.05 4.45 9.10
N LEU A 173 -0.80 3.35 9.79
CA LEU A 173 -1.85 2.38 10.15
C LEU A 173 -2.85 2.97 11.15
N ARG A 174 -2.41 3.83 12.09
CA ARG A 174 -3.28 4.59 12.98
C ARG A 174 -4.20 5.53 12.21
N MET A 175 -3.65 6.29 11.27
CA MET A 175 -4.44 7.15 10.38
C MET A 175 -5.48 6.34 9.60
N ARG A 176 -5.11 5.21 9.01
CA ARG A 176 -6.04 4.33 8.27
C ARG A 176 -7.19 3.89 9.16
N ARG A 177 -6.91 3.38 10.35
CA ARG A 177 -7.92 2.98 11.33
C ARG A 177 -8.85 4.14 11.70
N ALA A 178 -8.29 5.34 11.93
CA ALA A 178 -9.08 6.53 12.22
C ALA A 178 -10.03 6.91 11.08
N LEU A 179 -9.54 6.91 9.84
CA LEU A 179 -10.36 7.20 8.68
C LEU A 179 -11.46 6.16 8.45
N ASP A 180 -11.19 4.88 8.73
CA ASP A 180 -12.21 3.83 8.62
C ASP A 180 -13.32 3.98 9.68
N LEU A 181 -12.97 4.33 10.92
CA LEU A 181 -13.95 4.66 11.96
C LEU A 181 -14.80 5.89 11.58
N ALA A 182 -14.16 6.92 11.02
CA ALA A 182 -14.87 8.13 10.59
C ALA A 182 -15.80 7.86 9.40
N ARG A 183 -15.39 7.01 8.44
CA ARG A 183 -16.26 6.55 7.34
C ARG A 183 -17.46 5.73 7.84
N ALA A 184 -17.30 5.02 8.96
CA ALA A 184 -18.38 4.31 9.62
C ALA A 184 -19.32 5.24 10.42
N GLY A 185 -19.12 6.57 10.37
CA GLY A 185 -19.99 7.59 10.95
C GLY A 185 -19.61 8.03 12.37
N ALA A 186 -18.49 7.54 12.94
CA ALA A 186 -18.07 7.95 14.27
C ALA A 186 -17.64 9.44 14.28
N PRO A 187 -18.06 10.24 15.29
CA PRO A 187 -17.61 11.63 15.45
C PRO A 187 -16.09 11.73 15.61
N LEU A 188 -15.45 12.76 15.02
CA LEU A 188 -13.99 12.88 15.01
C LEU A 188 -13.36 12.93 16.42
N ALA A 189 -14.06 13.44 17.43
CA ALA A 189 -13.59 13.40 18.82
C ALA A 189 -13.51 11.95 19.35
N GLU A 190 -14.53 11.15 19.08
CA GLU A 190 -14.56 9.72 19.43
C GLU A 190 -13.51 8.93 18.63
N VAL A 191 -13.39 9.21 17.32
CA VAL A 191 -12.35 8.62 16.46
C VAL A 191 -10.97 8.88 17.03
N ALA A 192 -10.68 10.12 17.47
CA ALA A 192 -9.39 10.46 18.08
C ALA A 192 -9.11 9.58 19.29
N ALA A 193 -10.05 9.49 20.25
CA ALA A 193 -9.90 8.69 21.44
C ALA A 193 -9.69 7.20 21.10
N ARG A 194 -10.54 6.61 20.26
CA ARG A 194 -10.49 5.19 19.88
C ARG A 194 -9.26 4.81 19.05
N SER A 195 -8.68 5.79 18.34
CA SER A 195 -7.50 5.57 17.51
C SER A 195 -6.17 5.88 18.22
N GLY A 196 -6.22 6.33 19.49
CA GLY A 196 -5.03 6.62 20.29
C GLY A 196 -4.37 7.96 19.94
N TYR A 197 -5.16 8.96 19.51
CA TYR A 197 -4.77 10.36 19.46
C TYR A 197 -5.09 11.05 20.79
N ALA A 198 -4.30 12.05 21.16
CA ALA A 198 -4.54 12.81 22.39
C ALA A 198 -5.89 13.57 22.33
N ASP A 199 -6.22 14.13 21.17
CA ASP A 199 -7.44 14.87 20.89
C ASP A 199 -7.75 14.95 19.40
N GLN A 200 -8.87 15.57 19.04
CA GLN A 200 -9.28 15.77 17.65
C GLN A 200 -8.30 16.68 16.87
N ALA A 201 -7.68 17.65 17.54
CA ALA A 201 -6.71 18.54 16.89
C ALA A 201 -5.43 17.78 16.50
N HIS A 202 -4.97 16.89 17.35
CA HIS A 202 -3.84 15.97 17.05
C HIS A 202 -4.19 15.04 15.87
N LEU A 203 -5.37 14.41 15.88
CA LEU A 203 -5.87 13.62 14.75
C LEU A 203 -5.83 14.42 13.45
N THR A 204 -6.40 15.64 13.47
CA THR A 204 -6.49 16.50 12.28
C THR A 204 -5.12 16.88 11.73
N ARG A 205 -4.18 17.26 12.61
CA ARG A 205 -2.80 17.58 12.20
C ARG A 205 -2.09 16.39 11.57
N GLU A 206 -2.13 15.22 12.21
CA GLU A 206 -1.44 14.03 11.69
C GLU A 206 -2.05 13.53 10.38
N VAL A 207 -3.38 13.51 10.27
CA VAL A 207 -4.04 13.15 9.00
C VAL A 207 -3.67 14.14 7.90
N ARG A 208 -3.66 15.45 8.17
CA ARG A 208 -3.25 16.46 7.19
C ARG A 208 -1.78 16.28 6.75
N GLU A 209 -0.89 15.95 7.67
CA GLU A 209 0.52 15.68 7.37
C GLU A 209 0.68 14.47 6.43
N LEU A 210 -0.02 13.37 6.72
CA LEU A 210 0.11 12.11 5.97
C LEU A 210 -0.72 12.10 4.67
N ALA A 211 -1.91 12.69 4.70
CA ALA A 211 -2.87 12.64 3.60
C ALA A 211 -2.92 13.93 2.76
N GLY A 212 -2.27 15.01 3.20
CA GLY A 212 -2.28 16.32 2.54
C GLY A 212 -3.57 17.12 2.74
N LEU A 213 -4.61 16.51 3.32
CA LEU A 213 -5.92 17.13 3.58
C LEU A 213 -6.42 16.73 4.97
N PRO A 214 -7.22 17.58 5.64
CA PRO A 214 -7.84 17.24 6.92
C PRO A 214 -8.92 16.16 6.74
N PRO A 215 -9.28 15.40 7.81
CA PRO A 215 -10.28 14.34 7.76
C PRO A 215 -11.61 14.79 7.13
N SER A 216 -12.09 15.98 7.48
CA SER A 216 -13.36 16.52 6.96
C SER A 216 -13.39 16.65 5.43
N ARG A 217 -12.26 16.97 4.80
CA ARG A 217 -12.15 17.05 3.33
C ARG A 217 -12.00 15.67 2.69
N LEU A 218 -11.32 14.74 3.36
CA LEU A 218 -11.14 13.35 2.88
C LEU A 218 -12.43 12.52 2.95
N LEU A 219 -13.34 12.89 3.84
CA LEU A 219 -14.60 12.21 4.09
C LEU A 219 -15.80 12.89 3.39
N ALA A 220 -15.60 14.06 2.84
CA ALA A 220 -16.63 14.74 2.05
C ALA A 220 -16.99 13.86 0.84
N PRO A 221 -18.28 13.74 0.49
CA PRO A 221 -18.66 13.08 -0.75
C PRO A 221 -17.95 13.77 -1.93
N ALA A 222 -17.51 12.95 -2.90
CA ALA A 222 -16.97 13.50 -4.13
C ALA A 222 -18.05 14.42 -4.75
N THR A 223 -17.73 15.69 -4.89
CA THR A 223 -18.58 16.60 -5.66
C THR A 223 -18.57 16.08 -7.10
N ALA A 224 -19.75 15.66 -7.57
CA ALA A 224 -19.97 15.17 -8.91
C ALA A 224 -19.61 16.22 -9.97
#